data_10b36987dc23180a65be50f699694f39
#
_entry.id   10b36987dc23180a65be50f699694f39
#
_cell.length_a   1.000
_cell.length_b   1.000
_cell.length_c   1.000
_cell.angle_alpha   90.00
_cell.angle_beta   90.00
_cell.angle_gamma   90.00
#
_symmetry.space_group_name_H-M   'P 1'
#
loop_
_entity.id
_entity.type
_entity.pdbx_description
1 polymer ?
#
loop_
_entity_poly.entity_id
_entity_poly.type
_entity_poly.pdbx_seq_one_letter_code
_entity_poly.pdbx_strand_id
1 'polypeptide(L)'
;MRTALTGAAALGLTAARPATAAEKAPAAGPRPSTPQEALAELAAGNRRWRAFRERHPHETPATRQTLTTAQHPFAVVLGCIDSRVPPELVFDQGLGDLMTVRTAGEVLDEAVLGSIAYGVLELGIPLVVVLGHQSCGAVRAAVEAERSGGRLPAHIQYLADQISPAIDHTVDGDARIDATVDANVRLVRSRLAAEPDLAARISAGALAIVGARYELTNQAVHRVG
;
A
#
# COMPACT_ATOMS: atom_id res chain seq x y z
N MET A 1 -2.14 -80.59 -8.35
CA MET A 1 -3.20 -79.87 -7.62
C MET A 1 -2.79 -78.42 -7.58
N ARG A 2 -3.46 -77.58 -8.32
CA ARG A 2 -3.23 -76.11 -8.37
C ARG A 2 -4.50 -75.48 -7.84
N THR A 3 -4.41 -74.80 -6.69
CA THR A 3 -5.51 -74.06 -6.09
C THR A 3 -5.41 -72.60 -6.54
N ALA A 4 -6.44 -72.13 -7.26
CA ALA A 4 -6.58 -70.73 -7.64
C ALA A 4 -7.31 -69.97 -6.53
N LEU A 5 -6.69 -68.86 -6.05
CA LEU A 5 -7.36 -67.88 -5.20
C LEU A 5 -7.94 -66.75 -6.08
N THR A 6 -9.24 -66.64 -6.10
CA THR A 6 -9.97 -65.52 -6.68
C THR A 6 -10.10 -64.41 -5.63
N GLY A 7 -9.41 -63.32 -5.88
CA GLY A 7 -9.54 -62.07 -5.08
C GLY A 7 -10.66 -61.20 -5.67
N ALA A 8 -11.71 -60.94 -4.93
CA ALA A 8 -12.76 -59.97 -5.29
C ALA A 8 -12.29 -58.55 -4.89
N ALA A 9 -12.15 -57.67 -5.87
CA ALA A 9 -11.91 -56.28 -5.65
C ALA A 9 -13.26 -55.55 -5.43
N ALA A 10 -13.45 -55.01 -4.24
CA ALA A 10 -14.58 -54.15 -3.92
C ALA A 10 -14.29 -52.73 -4.43
N LEU A 11 -15.04 -52.28 -5.43
CA LEU A 11 -15.06 -50.87 -5.85
C LEU A 11 -15.83 -50.05 -4.81
N GLY A 12 -15.11 -49.30 -3.98
CA GLY A 12 -15.70 -48.29 -3.08
C GLY A 12 -16.16 -47.07 -3.90
N LEU A 13 -17.46 -46.89 -4.05
CA LEU A 13 -18.03 -45.62 -4.51
C LEU A 13 -17.90 -44.59 -3.41
N THR A 14 -16.97 -43.66 -3.54
CA THR A 14 -16.96 -42.45 -2.72
C THR A 14 -18.02 -41.49 -3.22
N ALA A 15 -19.10 -41.32 -2.45
CA ALA A 15 -20.13 -40.34 -2.73
C ALA A 15 -19.49 -38.93 -2.65
N ALA A 16 -19.50 -38.21 -3.77
CA ALA A 16 -19.10 -36.81 -3.83
C ALA A 16 -20.05 -35.97 -2.94
N ARG A 17 -19.53 -35.33 -1.94
CA ARG A 17 -20.28 -34.34 -1.13
C ARG A 17 -20.67 -33.20 -2.07
N PRO A 18 -21.95 -32.74 -2.03
CA PRO A 18 -22.33 -31.55 -2.79
C PRO A 18 -21.46 -30.35 -2.31
N ALA A 19 -20.86 -29.64 -3.25
CA ALA A 19 -20.19 -28.40 -2.98
C ALA A 19 -21.21 -27.43 -2.37
N THR A 20 -20.98 -27.02 -1.14
CA THR A 20 -21.74 -25.95 -0.50
C THR A 20 -21.65 -24.72 -1.39
N ALA A 21 -22.81 -24.15 -1.74
CA ALA A 21 -22.87 -22.93 -2.53
C ALA A 21 -21.94 -21.88 -1.90
N ALA A 22 -21.00 -21.38 -2.69
CA ALA A 22 -20.11 -20.30 -2.26
C ALA A 22 -21.01 -19.13 -1.83
N GLU A 23 -20.87 -18.74 -0.57
CA GLU A 23 -21.57 -17.57 -0.02
C GLU A 23 -21.22 -16.37 -0.91
N LYS A 24 -22.25 -15.77 -1.50
CA LYS A 24 -22.09 -14.65 -2.42
C LYS A 24 -21.45 -13.50 -1.65
N ALA A 25 -20.20 -13.20 -1.95
CA ALA A 25 -19.52 -12.05 -1.35
C ALA A 25 -20.45 -10.82 -1.46
N PRO A 26 -20.59 -10.01 -0.41
CA PRO A 26 -21.44 -8.83 -0.45
C PRO A 26 -21.01 -7.96 -1.64
N ALA A 27 -21.97 -7.47 -2.42
CA ALA A 27 -21.70 -6.60 -3.55
C ALA A 27 -20.87 -5.41 -3.04
N ALA A 28 -19.76 -5.14 -3.71
CA ALA A 28 -18.94 -3.96 -3.39
C ALA A 28 -19.85 -2.73 -3.50
N GLY A 29 -19.79 -1.87 -2.48
CA GLY A 29 -20.48 -0.58 -2.51
C GLY A 29 -19.97 0.30 -3.65
N PRO A 30 -20.63 1.45 -3.92
CA PRO A 30 -20.12 2.40 -4.90
C PRO A 30 -18.67 2.79 -4.55
N ARG A 31 -17.82 2.90 -5.58
CA ARG A 31 -16.42 3.31 -5.38
C ARG A 31 -16.34 4.71 -4.78
N PRO A 32 -15.40 4.95 -3.85
CA PRO A 32 -15.14 6.28 -3.32
C PRO A 32 -14.84 7.28 -4.44
N SER A 33 -15.49 8.44 -4.40
CA SER A 33 -15.38 9.50 -5.40
C SER A 33 -14.88 10.82 -4.82
N THR A 34 -14.79 10.91 -3.50
CA THR A 34 -14.29 12.07 -2.77
C THR A 34 -13.09 11.69 -1.90
N PRO A 35 -12.20 12.66 -1.55
CA PRO A 35 -11.09 12.41 -0.63
C PRO A 35 -11.54 11.79 0.70
N GLN A 36 -12.68 12.22 1.24
CA GLN A 36 -13.21 11.76 2.52
C GLN A 36 -13.69 10.31 2.45
N GLU A 37 -14.42 9.95 1.38
CA GLU A 37 -14.86 8.58 1.14
C GLU A 37 -13.67 7.64 0.95
N ALA A 38 -12.67 8.06 0.16
CA ALA A 38 -11.44 7.30 -0.08
C ALA A 38 -10.66 7.03 1.23
N LEU A 39 -10.49 8.06 2.07
CA LEU A 39 -9.87 7.92 3.39
C LEU A 39 -10.66 6.98 4.30
N ALA A 40 -11.99 7.08 4.28
CA ALA A 40 -12.86 6.24 5.11
C ALA A 40 -12.76 4.75 4.70
N GLU A 41 -12.70 4.46 3.39
CA GLU A 41 -12.53 3.09 2.88
C GLU A 41 -11.17 2.52 3.25
N LEU A 42 -10.07 3.26 3.04
CA LEU A 42 -8.73 2.81 3.45
C LEU A 42 -8.68 2.54 4.96
N ALA A 43 -9.25 3.43 5.77
CA ALA A 43 -9.31 3.23 7.22
C ALA A 43 -10.17 2.00 7.61
N ALA A 44 -11.27 1.76 6.90
CA ALA A 44 -12.10 0.57 7.11
C ALA A 44 -11.35 -0.70 6.71
N GLY A 45 -10.63 -0.69 5.59
CA GLY A 45 -9.78 -1.79 5.13
C GLY A 45 -8.68 -2.12 6.13
N ASN A 46 -7.94 -1.13 6.63
CA ASN A 46 -6.91 -1.38 7.64
C ASN A 46 -7.50 -1.94 8.96
N ARG A 47 -8.71 -1.52 9.36
CA ARG A 47 -9.39 -2.14 10.50
C ARG A 47 -9.71 -3.62 10.25
N ARG A 48 -10.10 -4.01 9.03
CA ARG A 48 -10.36 -5.40 8.67
C ARG A 48 -9.06 -6.21 8.70
N TRP A 49 -7.98 -5.70 8.09
CA TRP A 49 -6.63 -6.28 8.12
C TRP A 49 -6.18 -6.58 9.56
N ARG A 50 -6.24 -5.60 10.44
CA ARG A 50 -5.87 -5.74 11.86
C ARG A 50 -6.73 -6.74 12.62
N ALA A 51 -7.96 -6.93 12.21
CA ALA A 51 -8.90 -7.82 12.87
C ALA A 51 -8.89 -9.24 12.28
N PHE A 52 -8.03 -9.53 11.28
CA PHE A 52 -8.03 -10.79 10.52
C PHE A 52 -9.41 -11.12 9.95
N ARG A 53 -10.04 -10.11 9.33
CA ARG A 53 -11.40 -10.17 8.74
C ARG A 53 -11.41 -9.53 7.36
N GLU A 54 -10.37 -9.82 6.60
CA GLU A 54 -10.19 -9.32 5.24
C GLU A 54 -11.34 -9.80 4.35
N ARG A 55 -11.75 -8.94 3.43
CA ARG A 55 -12.80 -9.23 2.45
C ARG A 55 -12.27 -9.71 1.13
N HIS A 56 -10.98 -9.44 0.84
CA HIS A 56 -10.35 -9.71 -0.45
C HIS A 56 -11.22 -9.22 -1.61
N PRO A 57 -11.57 -7.92 -1.66
CA PRO A 57 -12.50 -7.40 -2.65
C PRO A 57 -11.91 -7.48 -4.05
N HIS A 58 -12.77 -7.51 -5.07
CA HIS A 58 -12.41 -7.36 -6.48
C HIS A 58 -11.39 -8.38 -7.02
N GLU A 59 -11.34 -9.60 -6.48
CA GLU A 59 -10.42 -10.66 -6.92
C GLU A 59 -11.08 -11.71 -7.84
N THR A 60 -12.38 -11.59 -8.12
CA THR A 60 -13.15 -12.59 -8.90
C THR A 60 -12.77 -12.59 -10.38
N PRO A 61 -12.99 -13.72 -11.10
CA PRO A 61 -12.81 -13.77 -12.55
C PRO A 61 -13.65 -12.72 -13.30
N ALA A 62 -14.87 -12.43 -12.82
CA ALA A 62 -15.73 -11.40 -13.40
C ALA A 62 -15.12 -10.01 -13.28
N THR A 63 -14.57 -9.66 -12.11
CA THR A 63 -13.84 -8.40 -11.90
C THR A 63 -12.63 -8.29 -12.83
N ARG A 64 -11.84 -9.36 -12.95
CA ARG A 64 -10.67 -9.38 -13.85
C ARG A 64 -11.07 -9.12 -15.29
N GLN A 65 -12.18 -9.73 -15.75
CA GLN A 65 -12.70 -9.50 -17.10
C GLN A 65 -13.17 -8.05 -17.30
N THR A 66 -13.89 -7.47 -16.34
CA THR A 66 -14.35 -6.06 -16.42
C THR A 66 -13.19 -5.08 -16.49
N LEU A 67 -12.12 -5.32 -15.72
CA LEU A 67 -10.95 -4.45 -15.66
C LEU A 67 -10.04 -4.51 -16.91
N THR A 68 -10.32 -5.36 -17.88
CA THR A 68 -9.56 -5.40 -19.14
C THR A 68 -9.78 -4.15 -20.01
N THR A 69 -10.86 -3.42 -19.82
CA THR A 69 -11.27 -2.30 -20.66
C THR A 69 -11.05 -0.93 -20.00
N ALA A 70 -11.05 -0.86 -18.66
CA ALA A 70 -10.88 0.40 -17.92
C ALA A 70 -10.44 0.13 -16.48
N GLN A 71 -9.84 1.16 -15.84
CA GLN A 71 -9.54 1.18 -14.42
C GLN A 71 -10.11 2.45 -13.79
N HIS A 72 -10.54 2.35 -12.53
CA HIS A 72 -11.09 3.48 -11.77
C HIS A 72 -10.59 3.43 -10.33
N PRO A 73 -9.27 3.53 -10.09
CA PRO A 73 -8.73 3.53 -8.74
C PRO A 73 -9.20 4.77 -7.97
N PHE A 74 -9.41 4.61 -6.66
CA PHE A 74 -9.89 5.71 -5.82
C PHE A 74 -8.77 6.34 -4.97
N ALA A 75 -7.59 5.76 -4.92
CA ALA A 75 -6.44 6.32 -4.23
C ALA A 75 -5.12 5.95 -4.93
N VAL A 76 -4.16 6.88 -4.85
CA VAL A 76 -2.73 6.59 -5.06
C VAL A 76 -2.09 6.38 -3.71
N VAL A 77 -1.31 5.30 -3.54
CA VAL A 77 -0.47 5.09 -2.36
C VAL A 77 0.99 5.13 -2.79
N LEU A 78 1.71 6.17 -2.35
CA LEU A 78 3.17 6.22 -2.41
C LEU A 78 3.71 5.57 -1.15
N GLY A 79 4.29 4.38 -1.26
CA GLY A 79 4.80 3.62 -0.13
C GLY A 79 6.23 3.14 -0.32
N CYS A 80 6.80 2.57 0.75
CA CYS A 80 8.10 1.94 0.70
C CYS A 80 8.08 0.62 -0.09
N ILE A 81 9.24 0.26 -0.68
CA ILE A 81 9.44 -1.06 -1.30
C ILE A 81 9.51 -2.20 -0.28
N ASP A 82 9.46 -1.92 1.02
CA ASP A 82 9.53 -2.92 2.09
C ASP A 82 8.48 -4.01 1.89
N SER A 83 8.92 -5.26 1.78
CA SER A 83 8.05 -6.40 1.46
C SER A 83 6.97 -6.69 2.51
N ARG A 84 7.10 -6.13 3.71
CA ARG A 84 6.14 -6.27 4.82
C ARG A 84 4.98 -5.28 4.74
N VAL A 85 5.03 -4.32 3.78
CA VAL A 85 4.06 -3.22 3.68
C VAL A 85 3.47 -3.13 2.26
N PRO A 86 2.82 -4.19 1.75
CA PRO A 86 2.08 -4.10 0.50
C PRO A 86 0.77 -3.34 0.74
N PRO A 87 0.56 -2.17 0.10
CA PRO A 87 -0.60 -1.32 0.38
C PRO A 87 -1.94 -2.01 0.18
N GLU A 88 -2.06 -2.86 -0.83
CA GLU A 88 -3.29 -3.58 -1.14
C GLU A 88 -3.72 -4.48 0.02
N LEU A 89 -2.76 -5.17 0.67
CA LEU A 89 -3.05 -6.00 1.84
C LEU A 89 -3.31 -5.15 3.08
N VAL A 90 -2.44 -4.16 3.35
CA VAL A 90 -2.56 -3.28 4.52
C VAL A 90 -3.91 -2.58 4.58
N PHE A 91 -4.48 -2.25 3.42
CA PHE A 91 -5.79 -1.59 3.32
C PHE A 91 -6.92 -2.52 2.88
N ASP A 92 -6.68 -3.83 2.75
CA ASP A 92 -7.69 -4.82 2.30
C ASP A 92 -8.43 -4.32 1.05
N GLN A 93 -7.66 -4.03 -0.02
CA GLN A 93 -8.14 -3.55 -1.30
C GLN A 93 -7.76 -4.54 -2.41
N GLY A 94 -8.55 -4.58 -3.47
CA GLY A 94 -8.38 -5.51 -4.57
C GLY A 94 -7.97 -4.85 -5.89
N LEU A 95 -8.12 -5.61 -6.97
CA LEU A 95 -7.74 -5.18 -8.30
C LEU A 95 -8.50 -3.91 -8.73
N GLY A 96 -7.75 -2.91 -9.19
CA GLY A 96 -8.30 -1.67 -9.71
C GLY A 96 -8.77 -0.68 -8.64
N ASP A 97 -8.54 -0.94 -7.35
CA ASP A 97 -8.90 -0.04 -6.26
C ASP A 97 -7.82 1.00 -5.98
N LEU A 98 -6.55 0.59 -6.03
CA LEU A 98 -5.41 1.44 -5.75
C LEU A 98 -4.49 1.56 -6.96
N MET A 99 -3.86 2.72 -7.13
CA MET A 99 -2.59 2.87 -7.83
C MET A 99 -1.47 2.89 -6.80
N THR A 100 -0.51 1.97 -6.94
CA THR A 100 0.57 1.83 -5.98
C THR A 100 1.89 2.25 -6.61
N VAL A 101 2.52 3.28 -6.06
CA VAL A 101 3.86 3.73 -6.42
C VAL A 101 4.78 3.40 -5.25
N ARG A 102 5.94 2.74 -5.49
CA ARG A 102 6.81 2.28 -4.41
C ARG A 102 8.27 2.59 -4.68
N THR A 103 8.88 3.30 -3.73
CA THR A 103 10.33 3.56 -3.71
C THR A 103 10.87 3.33 -2.30
N ALA A 104 12.17 3.08 -2.14
CA ALA A 104 12.75 2.95 -0.80
C ALA A 104 12.66 4.29 -0.06
N GLY A 105 11.92 4.31 1.07
CA GLY A 105 11.72 5.51 1.89
C GLY A 105 10.84 6.57 1.22
N GLU A 106 9.89 6.18 0.37
CA GLU A 106 8.91 7.06 -0.32
C GLU A 106 9.59 8.21 -1.11
N VAL A 107 10.83 8.01 -1.58
CA VAL A 107 11.62 9.03 -2.28
C VAL A 107 10.93 9.46 -3.56
N LEU A 108 10.88 10.78 -3.78
CA LEU A 108 10.35 11.39 -4.99
C LEU A 108 11.45 11.59 -6.02
N ASP A 109 11.14 11.19 -7.26
CA ASP A 109 11.87 11.57 -8.47
C ASP A 109 10.87 11.87 -9.58
N GLU A 110 11.36 12.24 -10.76
CA GLU A 110 10.52 12.61 -11.91
C GLU A 110 9.56 11.49 -12.32
N ALA A 111 9.98 10.22 -12.24
CA ALA A 111 9.14 9.07 -12.60
C ALA A 111 8.01 8.85 -11.58
N VAL A 112 8.32 9.03 -10.30
CA VAL A 112 7.35 8.95 -9.20
C VAL A 112 6.34 10.08 -9.30
N LEU A 113 6.82 11.32 -9.48
CA LEU A 113 5.96 12.50 -9.65
C LEU A 113 5.04 12.35 -10.87
N GLY A 114 5.59 11.95 -12.02
CA GLY A 114 4.80 11.73 -13.23
C GLY A 114 3.76 10.61 -13.06
N SER A 115 4.08 9.54 -12.31
CA SER A 115 3.14 8.45 -12.04
C SER A 115 1.98 8.91 -11.15
N ILE A 116 2.27 9.70 -10.11
CA ILE A 116 1.25 10.26 -9.21
C ILE A 116 0.38 11.28 -9.99
N ALA A 117 1.00 12.17 -10.75
CA ALA A 117 0.31 13.15 -11.57
C ALA A 117 -0.64 12.47 -12.57
N TYR A 118 -0.20 11.39 -13.23
CA TYR A 118 -1.06 10.62 -14.13
C TYR A 118 -2.32 10.12 -13.41
N GLY A 119 -2.17 9.53 -12.22
CA GLY A 119 -3.31 9.07 -11.44
C GLY A 119 -4.30 10.19 -11.08
N VAL A 120 -3.78 11.35 -10.67
CA VAL A 120 -4.60 12.48 -10.23
C VAL A 120 -5.21 13.23 -11.41
N LEU A 121 -4.45 13.49 -12.47
CA LEU A 121 -4.89 14.37 -13.56
C LEU A 121 -5.67 13.61 -14.63
N GLU A 122 -5.21 12.42 -15.02
CA GLU A 122 -5.83 11.64 -16.10
C GLU A 122 -6.95 10.71 -15.59
N LEU A 123 -6.78 10.10 -14.41
CA LEU A 123 -7.78 9.20 -13.86
C LEU A 123 -8.68 9.84 -12.80
N GLY A 124 -8.42 11.09 -12.41
CA GLY A 124 -9.25 11.84 -11.48
C GLY A 124 -9.23 11.28 -10.05
N ILE A 125 -8.13 10.62 -9.64
CA ILE A 125 -8.03 10.02 -8.30
C ILE A 125 -8.08 11.10 -7.23
N PRO A 126 -9.01 11.02 -6.26
CA PRO A 126 -9.22 12.08 -5.29
C PRO A 126 -8.27 12.06 -4.09
N LEU A 127 -7.48 10.99 -3.90
CA LEU A 127 -6.65 10.82 -2.71
C LEU A 127 -5.25 10.33 -3.06
N VAL A 128 -4.23 10.98 -2.49
CA VAL A 128 -2.85 10.48 -2.43
C VAL A 128 -2.48 10.24 -0.98
N VAL A 129 -1.95 9.05 -0.67
CA VAL A 129 -1.42 8.69 0.65
C VAL A 129 0.08 8.48 0.54
N VAL A 130 0.86 9.24 1.30
CA VAL A 130 2.29 8.95 1.54
C VAL A 130 2.35 8.03 2.76
N LEU A 131 2.71 6.77 2.52
CA LEU A 131 2.67 5.70 3.52
C LEU A 131 4.08 5.30 3.94
N GLY A 132 4.59 5.92 5.01
CA GLY A 132 5.78 5.44 5.73
C GLY A 132 5.47 4.23 6.61
N HIS A 133 6.50 3.66 7.21
CA HIS A 133 6.31 2.52 8.11
C HIS A 133 7.37 2.42 9.20
N GLN A 134 7.01 1.77 10.29
CA GLN A 134 7.91 1.46 11.39
C GLN A 134 9.16 0.71 10.90
N SER A 135 10.32 1.06 11.48
CA SER A 135 11.61 0.39 11.20
C SER A 135 11.99 0.39 9.71
N CYS A 136 11.78 1.52 9.02
CA CYS A 136 12.12 1.67 7.60
C CYS A 136 13.64 1.54 7.39
N GLY A 137 14.05 0.56 6.56
CA GLY A 137 15.46 0.31 6.27
C GLY A 137 16.14 1.44 5.51
N ALA A 138 15.43 2.14 4.62
CA ALA A 138 15.97 3.28 3.89
C ALA A 138 16.25 4.48 4.79
N VAL A 139 15.31 4.78 5.72
CA VAL A 139 15.48 5.82 6.73
C VAL A 139 16.65 5.48 7.67
N ARG A 140 16.72 4.23 8.14
CA ARG A 140 17.87 3.76 8.96
C ARG A 140 19.18 3.96 8.23
N ALA A 141 19.28 3.57 6.97
CA ALA A 141 20.51 3.72 6.18
C ALA A 141 20.92 5.19 6.02
N ALA A 142 19.97 6.10 5.81
CA ALA A 142 20.23 7.53 5.72
C ALA A 142 20.78 8.10 7.06
N VAL A 143 20.12 7.78 8.17
CA VAL A 143 20.54 8.21 9.53
C VAL A 143 21.93 7.68 9.89
N GLU A 144 22.21 6.40 9.58
CA GLU A 144 23.49 5.77 9.89
C GLU A 144 24.63 6.33 9.00
N ALA A 145 24.36 6.58 7.72
CA ALA A 145 25.34 7.19 6.81
C ALA A 145 25.72 8.61 7.29
N GLU A 146 24.74 9.43 7.65
CA GLU A 146 25.00 10.76 8.20
C GLU A 146 25.80 10.70 9.51
N ARG A 147 25.38 9.84 10.45
CA ARG A 147 26.05 9.68 11.74
C ARG A 147 27.51 9.25 11.63
N SER A 148 27.83 8.38 10.67
CA SER A 148 29.17 7.85 10.47
C SER A 148 30.05 8.73 9.56
N GLY A 149 29.46 9.68 8.84
CA GLY A 149 30.12 10.39 7.74
C GLY A 149 30.49 9.48 6.55
N GLY A 150 29.92 8.25 6.52
CA GLY A 150 30.17 7.26 5.49
C GLY A 150 29.35 7.53 4.23
N ARG A 151 29.81 6.96 3.11
CA ARG A 151 29.06 6.95 1.84
C ARG A 151 28.48 5.58 1.56
N LEU A 152 27.23 5.57 1.12
CA LEU A 152 26.55 4.38 0.63
C LEU A 152 26.89 4.14 -0.85
N PRO A 153 26.69 2.93 -1.39
CA PRO A 153 26.78 2.69 -2.83
C PRO A 153 25.94 3.69 -3.64
N ALA A 154 26.44 4.12 -4.81
CA ALA A 154 25.98 5.31 -5.54
C ALA A 154 24.45 5.53 -5.59
N HIS A 155 23.68 4.51 -5.99
CA HIS A 155 22.22 4.66 -6.11
C HIS A 155 21.50 4.63 -4.75
N ILE A 156 22.06 3.94 -3.75
CA ILE A 156 21.54 3.96 -2.39
C ILE A 156 21.86 5.31 -1.74
N GLN A 157 23.00 5.90 -2.06
CA GLN A 157 23.35 7.25 -1.61
C GLN A 157 22.32 8.29 -2.08
N TYR A 158 21.86 8.20 -3.34
CA TYR A 158 20.80 9.07 -3.85
C TYR A 158 19.53 9.03 -2.96
N LEU A 159 19.10 7.83 -2.56
CA LEU A 159 17.95 7.67 -1.69
C LEU A 159 18.18 8.31 -0.30
N ALA A 160 19.38 8.09 0.28
CA ALA A 160 19.75 8.68 1.55
C ALA A 160 19.80 10.21 1.49
N ASP A 161 20.33 10.78 0.41
CA ASP A 161 20.40 12.23 0.20
C ASP A 161 18.99 12.85 0.12
N GLN A 162 18.00 12.13 -0.43
CA GLN A 162 16.60 12.59 -0.49
C GLN A 162 15.92 12.55 0.89
N ILE A 163 16.30 11.59 1.74
CA ILE A 163 15.76 11.43 3.10
C ILE A 163 16.46 12.35 4.11
N SER A 164 17.76 12.65 3.91
CA SER A 164 18.61 13.42 4.82
C SER A 164 17.97 14.73 5.33
N PRO A 165 17.26 15.54 4.51
CA PRO A 165 16.61 16.75 4.99
C PRO A 165 15.53 16.53 6.06
N ALA A 166 15.06 15.28 6.22
CA ALA A 166 14.06 14.91 7.22
C ALA A 166 14.65 14.34 8.51
N ILE A 167 15.98 14.16 8.59
CA ILE A 167 16.61 13.54 9.77
C ILE A 167 16.35 14.40 11.00
N ASP A 168 15.77 13.80 12.03
CA ASP A 168 15.49 14.46 13.30
C ASP A 168 16.71 14.37 14.22
N HIS A 169 17.31 15.52 14.48
CA HIS A 169 18.50 15.65 15.34
C HIS A 169 18.16 15.91 16.81
N THR A 170 16.88 15.99 17.16
CA THR A 170 16.45 16.25 18.55
C THR A 170 16.47 15.01 19.44
N VAL A 171 16.53 13.83 18.81
CA VAL A 171 16.55 12.52 19.48
C VAL A 171 17.66 11.62 18.92
N ASP A 172 18.03 10.56 19.65
CA ASP A 172 19.12 9.67 19.30
C ASP A 172 18.68 8.19 19.16
N GLY A 173 19.56 7.38 18.60
CA GLY A 173 19.36 5.93 18.47
C GLY A 173 18.15 5.56 17.61
N ASP A 174 17.41 4.52 18.00
CA ASP A 174 16.22 4.06 17.28
C ASP A 174 15.08 5.09 17.31
N ALA A 175 15.01 5.95 18.35
CA ALA A 175 14.05 7.04 18.40
C ALA A 175 14.27 8.06 17.27
N ARG A 176 15.52 8.33 16.90
CA ARG A 176 15.83 9.18 15.73
C ARG A 176 15.29 8.57 14.44
N ILE A 177 15.45 7.27 14.24
CA ILE A 177 14.93 6.58 13.05
C ILE A 177 13.41 6.71 12.99
N ASP A 178 12.72 6.46 14.11
CA ASP A 178 11.26 6.56 14.18
C ASP A 178 10.76 7.99 13.92
N ALA A 179 11.37 8.99 14.53
CA ALA A 179 11.05 10.39 14.31
C ALA A 179 11.33 10.83 12.87
N THR A 180 12.42 10.33 12.27
CA THR A 180 12.78 10.61 10.88
C THR A 180 11.79 9.98 9.92
N VAL A 181 11.22 8.79 10.18
CA VAL A 181 10.14 8.22 9.35
C VAL A 181 8.97 9.20 9.25
N ASP A 182 8.49 9.71 10.38
CA ASP A 182 7.37 10.66 10.39
C ASP A 182 7.73 12.00 9.72
N ALA A 183 8.94 12.49 9.95
CA ALA A 183 9.43 13.72 9.32
C ALA A 183 9.56 13.54 7.79
N ASN A 184 10.04 12.40 7.33
CA ASN A 184 10.14 12.09 5.90
C ASN A 184 8.76 12.02 5.23
N VAL A 185 7.78 11.38 5.87
CA VAL A 185 6.39 11.36 5.39
C VAL A 185 5.86 12.79 5.25
N ARG A 186 6.09 13.67 6.24
CA ARG A 186 5.69 15.08 6.17
C ARG A 186 6.40 15.83 5.04
N LEU A 187 7.70 15.61 4.88
CA LEU A 187 8.51 16.23 3.82
C LEU A 187 8.00 15.83 2.44
N VAL A 188 7.82 14.54 2.19
CA VAL A 188 7.32 14.01 0.90
C VAL A 188 5.92 14.52 0.62
N ARG A 189 5.01 14.50 1.62
CA ARG A 189 3.66 15.06 1.49
C ARG A 189 3.70 16.54 1.12
N SER A 190 4.57 17.33 1.76
CA SER A 190 4.66 18.78 1.49
C SER A 190 5.21 19.07 0.10
N ARG A 191 6.19 18.28 -0.36
CA ARG A 191 6.73 18.40 -1.73
C ARG A 191 5.64 18.09 -2.76
N LEU A 192 4.89 16.99 -2.60
CA LEU A 192 3.77 16.68 -3.48
C LEU A 192 2.69 17.77 -3.49
N ALA A 193 2.36 18.31 -2.32
CA ALA A 193 1.35 19.38 -2.22
C ALA A 193 1.81 20.71 -2.83
N ALA A 194 3.11 20.90 -3.02
CA ALA A 194 3.69 22.07 -3.66
C ALA A 194 3.79 21.96 -5.19
N GLU A 195 3.59 20.76 -5.76
CA GLU A 195 3.55 20.58 -7.22
C GLU A 195 2.36 21.36 -7.82
N PRO A 196 2.59 22.24 -8.80
CA PRO A 196 1.57 23.19 -9.24
C PRO A 196 0.23 22.55 -9.64
N ASP A 197 0.28 21.46 -10.40
CA ASP A 197 -0.92 20.77 -10.89
C ASP A 197 -1.69 20.07 -9.76
N LEU A 198 -0.98 19.50 -8.78
CA LEU A 198 -1.59 18.89 -7.61
C LEU A 198 -2.15 19.95 -6.66
N ALA A 199 -1.44 21.05 -6.46
CA ALA A 199 -1.88 22.20 -5.65
C ALA A 199 -3.18 22.81 -6.19
N ALA A 200 -3.33 22.91 -7.50
CA ALA A 200 -4.57 23.37 -8.13
C ALA A 200 -5.76 22.45 -7.81
N ARG A 201 -5.55 21.13 -7.85
CA ARG A 201 -6.59 20.13 -7.50
C ARG A 201 -6.94 20.15 -6.00
N ILE A 202 -5.93 20.36 -5.13
CA ILE A 202 -6.14 20.52 -3.69
C ILE A 202 -6.99 21.77 -3.41
N SER A 203 -6.63 22.91 -4.03
CA SER A 203 -7.36 24.17 -3.88
C SER A 203 -8.81 24.09 -4.35
N ALA A 204 -9.08 23.27 -5.37
CA ALA A 204 -10.43 22.99 -5.86
C ALA A 204 -11.21 21.99 -4.98
N GLY A 205 -10.62 21.44 -3.91
CA GLY A 205 -11.24 20.42 -3.06
C GLY A 205 -11.37 19.04 -3.73
N ALA A 206 -10.77 18.85 -4.91
CA ALA A 206 -10.85 17.61 -5.68
C ALA A 206 -9.75 16.60 -5.35
N LEU A 207 -8.75 16.99 -4.57
CA LEU A 207 -7.64 16.15 -4.14
C LEU A 207 -7.30 16.40 -2.67
N ALA A 208 -7.03 15.32 -1.93
CA ALA A 208 -6.30 15.40 -0.66
C ALA A 208 -4.98 14.62 -0.76
N ILE A 209 -3.91 15.17 -0.17
CA ILE A 209 -2.64 14.48 0.02
C ILE A 209 -2.41 14.33 1.53
N VAL A 210 -2.32 13.10 2.01
CA VAL A 210 -2.19 12.79 3.43
C VAL A 210 -0.94 11.99 3.71
N GLY A 211 -0.31 12.26 4.85
CA GLY A 211 0.74 11.42 5.40
C GLY A 211 0.18 10.37 6.34
N ALA A 212 0.70 9.16 6.27
CA ALA A 212 0.35 8.07 7.16
C ALA A 212 1.58 7.21 7.47
N ARG A 213 1.53 6.49 8.59
CA ARG A 213 2.54 5.52 9.00
C ARG A 213 1.88 4.20 9.37
N TYR A 214 2.44 3.11 8.87
CA TYR A 214 2.06 1.75 9.21
C TYR A 214 2.97 1.18 10.30
N GLU A 215 2.37 0.67 11.37
CA GLU A 215 3.09 0.00 12.44
C GLU A 215 3.19 -1.49 12.18
N LEU A 216 4.41 -2.02 12.08
CA LEU A 216 4.66 -3.45 11.87
C LEU A 216 4.24 -4.30 13.08
N THR A 217 4.24 -3.71 14.29
CA THR A 217 3.96 -4.43 15.53
C THR A 217 2.48 -4.72 15.75
N ASN A 218 1.59 -3.84 15.32
CA ASN A 218 0.15 -3.96 15.55
C ASN A 218 -0.69 -3.76 14.29
N GLN A 219 -0.04 -3.63 13.14
CA GLN A 219 -0.61 -3.48 11.80
C GLN A 219 -1.52 -2.25 11.64
N ALA A 220 -1.44 -1.28 12.55
CA ALA A 220 -2.22 -0.06 12.47
C ALA A 220 -1.61 0.92 11.48
N VAL A 221 -2.47 1.59 10.71
CA VAL A 221 -2.14 2.81 9.99
C VAL A 221 -2.70 4.00 10.76
N HIS A 222 -1.87 4.98 11.06
CA HIS A 222 -2.28 6.24 11.66
C HIS A 222 -1.78 7.43 10.83
N ARG A 223 -2.46 8.57 10.96
CA ARG A 223 -2.08 9.78 10.23
C ARG A 223 -0.83 10.40 10.83
N VAL A 224 0.04 10.90 9.96
CA VAL A 224 1.16 11.76 10.28
C VAL A 224 0.75 13.19 9.89
N GLY A 225 0.74 14.06 10.88
CA GLY A 225 0.28 15.46 10.75
C GLY A 225 1.27 16.36 10.01
#